data_fa75c793342ebcd683aed924623ef1c6
#
_entry.id   fa75c793342ebcd683aed924623ef1c6
#
_cell.length_a   1.000
_cell.length_b   1.000
_cell.length_c   1.000
_cell.angle_alpha   90.00
_cell.angle_beta   90.00
_cell.angle_gamma   90.00
#
_symmetry.space_group_name_H-M   'P 1'
#
loop_
_entity.id
_entity.type
_entity.pdbx_description
1 polymer ?
#
loop_
_entity_poly.entity_id
_entity_poly.type
_entity_poly.pdbx_seq_one_letter_code
_entity_poly.pdbx_strand_id
1 'polypeptide(L)'
;MANELQPLSLLFQNRLFLIPDYQRGYAWLQQQLVDFWDDLVNLQADRYHYTGLLSLKPLKCKETVSWGEDLWLVENGYKPCHIVDGQQRITTFVILLNEIVGFVRGLNENKGKSDKEITLGYETVEEIVSKYICRKRPPNGVVTTYLFGYEVDNPSAEYMKYKVFDEPYSGAVNETYYTKNLKFAKNFFAENIRKLYEESGEGGLEAVNTLYKKLTQRLMFNLHEIDDDYDVFVAFETMNNRGKKLTNLELLKNRLIYLTTLYDDEVFDEKDKSALRKKINDTWKEVYYQLGRNKSVPLSDDDFLRAHWIIYFRYSRKRGDDYIKFLLSKFSSKGIFEKAPVLVETEAESVISDDVTDADDTEVTETEEQEIIEVSKLQPKEIEDYVNSLKAVSYTHLRAHETE
;
A
#
# COMPACT_ATOMS: atom_id res chain seq x y z
N MET A 1 -11.29 1.64 25.77
CA MET A 1 -11.98 0.66 24.91
C MET A 1 -11.40 -0.72 25.21
N ALA A 2 -12.23 -1.73 25.41
CA ALA A 2 -11.74 -3.10 25.67
C ALA A 2 -11.08 -3.62 24.38
N ASN A 3 -9.83 -4.05 24.47
CA ASN A 3 -9.13 -4.76 23.40
C ASN A 3 -9.81 -6.13 23.21
N GLU A 4 -10.72 -6.23 22.26
CA GLU A 4 -11.45 -7.45 22.00
C GLU A 4 -10.72 -8.30 20.95
N LEU A 5 -10.42 -9.54 21.33
CA LEU A 5 -9.84 -10.51 20.40
C LEU A 5 -10.93 -10.98 19.43
N GLN A 6 -10.71 -10.80 18.15
CA GLN A 6 -11.64 -11.18 17.08
C GLN A 6 -11.03 -12.20 16.11
N PRO A 7 -11.77 -13.26 15.75
CA PRO A 7 -11.36 -14.17 14.68
C PRO A 7 -11.59 -13.53 13.30
N LEU A 8 -10.96 -14.11 12.27
CA LEU A 8 -11.09 -13.63 10.90
C LEU A 8 -12.57 -13.53 10.46
N SER A 9 -13.40 -14.48 10.88
CA SER A 9 -14.83 -14.50 10.55
C SER A 9 -15.60 -13.28 11.05
N LEU A 10 -15.22 -12.69 12.16
CA LEU A 10 -15.80 -11.45 12.66
C LEU A 10 -15.14 -10.21 12.04
N LEU A 11 -13.84 -10.27 11.75
CA LEU A 11 -13.12 -9.16 11.13
C LEU A 11 -13.68 -8.81 9.76
N PHE A 12 -14.02 -9.81 8.92
CA PHE A 12 -14.60 -9.61 7.59
C PHE A 12 -16.09 -9.29 7.58
N GLN A 13 -16.76 -9.31 8.74
CA GLN A 13 -18.18 -8.99 8.79
C GLN A 13 -18.42 -7.52 8.49
N ASN A 14 -19.01 -7.23 7.32
CA ASN A 14 -19.34 -5.89 6.85
C ASN A 14 -18.15 -4.90 6.84
N ARG A 15 -16.95 -5.38 6.56
CA ARG A 15 -15.76 -4.53 6.36
C ARG A 15 -15.16 -4.74 4.99
N LEU A 16 -14.62 -3.66 4.46
CA LEU A 16 -13.76 -3.61 3.26
C LEU A 16 -12.37 -3.22 3.69
N PHE A 17 -11.40 -4.04 3.40
CA PHE A 17 -10.01 -3.81 3.78
C PHE A 17 -9.18 -3.35 2.60
N LEU A 18 -8.54 -2.19 2.73
CA LEU A 18 -7.61 -1.67 1.76
C LEU A 18 -6.24 -1.44 2.41
N ILE A 19 -5.22 -1.84 1.70
CA ILE A 19 -3.85 -1.46 2.02
C ILE A 19 -3.57 -0.15 1.29
N PRO A 20 -3.34 0.95 2.02
CA PRO A 20 -3.13 2.26 1.41
C PRO A 20 -1.85 2.30 0.57
N ASP A 21 -1.79 3.27 -0.32
CA ASP A 21 -0.71 3.47 -1.29
C ASP A 21 0.66 3.76 -0.66
N TYR A 22 0.67 4.39 0.52
CA TYR A 22 1.90 4.67 1.26
C TYR A 22 2.51 3.42 1.89
N GLN A 23 1.75 2.33 2.04
CA GLN A 23 2.28 1.09 2.57
C GLN A 23 2.98 0.25 1.51
N ARG A 24 3.96 -0.54 1.96
CA ARG A 24 4.67 -1.49 1.09
C ARG A 24 3.75 -2.58 0.59
N GLY A 25 4.14 -3.22 -0.51
CA GLY A 25 3.53 -4.45 -0.97
C GLY A 25 3.81 -5.65 -0.06
N TYR A 26 3.48 -6.83 -0.55
CA TYR A 26 3.64 -8.07 0.21
C TYR A 26 5.12 -8.47 0.37
N ALA A 27 5.60 -8.52 1.60
CA ALA A 27 7.02 -8.65 1.93
C ALA A 27 7.40 -9.94 2.68
N TRP A 28 6.45 -10.83 2.97
CA TRP A 28 6.75 -12.14 3.56
C TRP A 28 7.51 -13.02 2.57
N LEU A 29 8.51 -13.71 3.09
CA LEU A 29 9.35 -14.67 2.39
C LEU A 29 9.07 -16.09 2.90
N GLN A 30 9.78 -17.06 2.37
CA GLN A 30 9.59 -18.48 2.68
C GLN A 30 9.51 -18.76 4.19
N GLN A 31 10.44 -18.20 4.99
CA GLN A 31 10.47 -18.50 6.43
C GLN A 31 9.16 -18.07 7.14
N GLN A 32 8.66 -16.86 6.88
CA GLN A 32 7.43 -16.39 7.49
C GLN A 32 6.22 -17.22 7.05
N LEU A 33 6.21 -17.71 5.82
CA LEU A 33 5.13 -18.58 5.31
C LEU A 33 5.18 -19.97 5.95
N VAL A 34 6.36 -20.52 6.13
CA VAL A 34 6.56 -21.80 6.84
C VAL A 34 6.12 -21.68 8.29
N ASP A 35 6.62 -20.66 9.00
CA ASP A 35 6.24 -20.43 10.41
C ASP A 35 4.72 -20.29 10.55
N PHE A 36 4.09 -19.51 9.66
CA PHE A 36 2.63 -19.34 9.67
C PHE A 36 1.87 -20.65 9.37
N TRP A 37 2.33 -21.42 8.39
CA TRP A 37 1.73 -22.70 8.03
C TRP A 37 1.83 -23.71 9.18
N ASP A 38 2.99 -23.81 9.80
CA ASP A 38 3.25 -24.71 10.91
C ASP A 38 2.43 -24.33 12.14
N ASP A 39 2.34 -23.04 12.47
CA ASP A 39 1.47 -22.54 13.54
C ASP A 39 0.00 -22.95 13.31
N LEU A 40 -0.48 -22.85 12.06
CA LEU A 40 -1.87 -23.15 11.73
C LEU A 40 -2.15 -24.66 11.72
N VAL A 41 -1.29 -25.45 11.11
CA VAL A 41 -1.47 -26.92 11.02
C VAL A 41 -1.39 -27.56 12.40
N ASN A 42 -0.40 -27.15 13.21
CA ASN A 42 -0.17 -27.72 14.55
C ASN A 42 -1.10 -27.15 15.61
N LEU A 43 -1.89 -26.13 15.30
CA LEU A 43 -2.87 -25.58 16.23
C LEU A 43 -3.90 -26.66 16.61
N GLN A 44 -4.08 -26.91 17.88
CA GLN A 44 -5.09 -27.82 18.38
C GLN A 44 -6.50 -27.27 18.13
N ALA A 45 -7.47 -28.13 17.81
CA ALA A 45 -8.81 -27.72 17.38
C ALA A 45 -9.60 -26.93 18.45
N ASP A 46 -9.27 -27.13 19.75
CA ASP A 46 -9.89 -26.46 20.90
C ASP A 46 -9.12 -25.22 21.36
N ARG A 47 -7.96 -24.92 20.77
CA ARG A 47 -7.12 -23.78 21.14
C ARG A 47 -7.31 -22.60 20.19
N TYR A 48 -7.01 -21.41 20.73
CA TYR A 48 -6.89 -20.18 19.95
C TYR A 48 -5.43 -19.77 19.83
N HIS A 49 -5.08 -19.23 18.68
CA HIS A 49 -3.74 -18.67 18.44
C HIS A 49 -3.82 -17.16 18.34
N TYR A 50 -3.03 -16.47 19.15
CA TYR A 50 -2.92 -15.01 19.09
C TYR A 50 -2.04 -14.60 17.92
N THR A 51 -2.64 -13.93 16.93
CA THR A 51 -1.96 -13.57 15.67
C THR A 51 -1.31 -12.19 15.74
N GLY A 52 -1.72 -11.36 16.71
CA GLY A 52 -1.14 -10.03 16.92
C GLY A 52 -2.14 -8.90 16.76
N LEU A 53 -1.60 -7.67 16.76
CA LEU A 53 -2.38 -6.44 16.62
C LEU A 53 -2.79 -6.25 15.15
N LEU A 54 -4.03 -5.84 14.92
CA LEU A 54 -4.53 -5.33 13.65
C LEU A 54 -5.03 -3.90 13.87
N SER A 55 -4.36 -2.93 13.26
CA SER A 55 -4.75 -1.53 13.38
C SER A 55 -5.47 -1.08 12.11
N LEU A 56 -6.67 -0.57 12.27
CA LEU A 56 -7.54 -0.11 11.17
C LEU A 56 -7.85 1.38 11.32
N LYS A 57 -7.84 2.10 10.21
CA LYS A 57 -8.43 3.43 10.09
C LYS A 57 -9.70 3.34 9.27
N PRO A 58 -10.88 3.58 9.87
CA PRO A 58 -12.13 3.72 9.10
C PRO A 58 -12.01 4.88 8.10
N LEU A 59 -12.53 4.69 6.88
CA LEU A 59 -12.57 5.73 5.86
C LEU A 59 -13.91 6.44 5.89
N LYS A 60 -13.90 7.78 5.71
CA LYS A 60 -15.11 8.59 5.60
C LYS A 60 -15.70 8.48 4.19
N CYS A 61 -16.99 8.73 4.06
CA CYS A 61 -17.69 8.67 2.79
C CYS A 61 -17.05 9.56 1.70
N LYS A 62 -16.47 10.70 2.08
CA LYS A 62 -15.75 11.60 1.15
C LYS A 62 -14.48 10.96 0.56
N GLU A 63 -13.80 10.11 1.31
CA GLU A 63 -12.57 9.44 0.89
C GLU A 63 -12.85 8.25 -0.05
N THR A 64 -14.10 7.77 -0.10
CA THR A 64 -14.54 6.64 -0.93
C THR A 64 -15.15 7.05 -2.27
N VAL A 65 -15.31 8.35 -2.54
CA VAL A 65 -15.93 8.85 -3.79
C VAL A 65 -15.16 8.40 -5.04
N SER A 66 -13.85 8.19 -4.93
CA SER A 66 -13.01 7.71 -6.04
C SER A 66 -13.16 6.21 -6.37
N TRP A 67 -13.92 5.45 -5.57
CA TRP A 67 -14.06 4.00 -5.74
C TRP A 67 -15.00 3.57 -6.87
N GLY A 68 -15.68 4.53 -7.52
CA GLY A 68 -16.47 4.26 -8.70
C GLY A 68 -17.50 3.15 -8.49
N GLU A 69 -17.35 2.05 -9.23
CA GLU A 69 -18.31 0.95 -9.19
C GLU A 69 -18.35 0.18 -7.86
N ASP A 70 -17.31 0.27 -7.03
CA ASP A 70 -17.24 -0.42 -5.74
C ASP A 70 -18.04 0.29 -4.63
N LEU A 71 -18.44 1.54 -4.85
CA LEU A 71 -19.19 2.36 -3.88
C LEU A 71 -20.52 1.70 -3.44
N TRP A 72 -21.15 0.90 -4.33
CA TRP A 72 -22.40 0.20 -4.04
C TRP A 72 -22.34 -0.64 -2.76
N LEU A 73 -21.17 -1.20 -2.45
CA LEU A 73 -21.02 -2.06 -1.28
C LEU A 73 -20.96 -1.25 0.00
N VAL A 74 -20.34 -0.05 -0.05
CA VAL A 74 -20.35 0.93 1.05
C VAL A 74 -21.77 1.44 1.32
N GLU A 75 -22.54 1.73 0.27
CA GLU A 75 -23.94 2.12 0.36
C GLU A 75 -24.82 1.01 0.97
N ASN A 76 -24.42 -0.25 0.81
CA ASN A 76 -25.03 -1.42 1.46
C ASN A 76 -24.51 -1.71 2.88
N GLY A 77 -23.84 -0.75 3.51
CA GLY A 77 -23.46 -0.80 4.92
C GLY A 77 -22.10 -1.44 5.22
N TYR A 78 -21.28 -1.71 4.20
CA TYR A 78 -19.91 -2.12 4.44
C TYR A 78 -19.06 -0.93 4.86
N LYS A 79 -18.20 -1.15 5.84
CA LYS A 79 -17.30 -0.14 6.39
C LYS A 79 -15.92 -0.24 5.73
N PRO A 80 -15.55 0.71 4.88
CA PRO A 80 -14.21 0.73 4.30
C PRO A 80 -13.18 1.12 5.36
N CYS A 81 -12.07 0.39 5.39
CA CYS A 81 -11.01 0.61 6.35
C CYS A 81 -9.64 0.49 5.69
N HIS A 82 -8.74 1.41 5.98
CA HIS A 82 -7.31 1.22 5.73
C HIS A 82 -6.69 0.32 6.79
N ILE A 83 -5.88 -0.64 6.37
CA ILE A 83 -5.06 -1.43 7.28
C ILE A 83 -3.78 -0.65 7.56
N VAL A 84 -3.62 -0.17 8.80
CA VAL A 84 -2.43 0.59 9.22
C VAL A 84 -1.33 -0.33 9.72
N ASP A 85 -1.67 -1.38 10.49
CA ASP A 85 -0.76 -2.46 10.86
C ASP A 85 -1.46 -3.82 10.72
N GLY A 86 -0.67 -4.86 10.42
CA GLY A 86 -1.18 -6.22 10.21
C GLY A 86 -1.41 -6.60 8.74
N GLN A 87 -1.08 -5.73 7.80
CA GLN A 87 -1.30 -5.94 6.37
C GLN A 87 -0.73 -7.27 5.84
N GLN A 88 0.50 -7.62 6.22
CA GLN A 88 1.15 -8.85 5.74
C GLN A 88 0.37 -10.10 6.16
N ARG A 89 -0.10 -10.11 7.40
CA ARG A 89 -0.89 -11.22 7.95
C ARG A 89 -2.23 -11.35 7.25
N ILE A 90 -2.99 -10.26 7.11
CA ILE A 90 -4.29 -10.29 6.41
C ILE A 90 -4.10 -10.71 4.95
N THR A 91 -3.08 -10.19 4.25
CA THR A 91 -2.76 -10.63 2.88
C THR A 91 -2.51 -12.13 2.83
N THR A 92 -1.72 -12.67 3.75
CA THR A 92 -1.42 -14.11 3.83
C THR A 92 -2.68 -14.95 4.03
N PHE A 93 -3.58 -14.50 4.92
CA PHE A 93 -4.85 -15.21 5.16
C PHE A 93 -5.73 -15.23 3.93
N VAL A 94 -5.85 -14.10 3.24
CA VAL A 94 -6.68 -14.00 2.04
C VAL A 94 -6.12 -14.88 0.92
N ILE A 95 -4.78 -14.93 0.74
CA ILE A 95 -4.15 -15.81 -0.23
C ILE A 95 -4.43 -17.28 0.13
N LEU A 96 -4.18 -17.70 1.38
CA LEU A 96 -4.43 -19.08 1.79
C LEU A 96 -5.90 -19.47 1.61
N LEU A 97 -6.82 -18.58 1.99
CA LEU A 97 -8.25 -18.83 1.86
C LEU A 97 -8.68 -18.99 0.38
N ASN A 98 -8.12 -18.12 -0.49
CA ASN A 98 -8.36 -18.24 -1.93
C ASN A 98 -7.85 -19.56 -2.50
N GLU A 99 -6.66 -20.00 -2.06
CA GLU A 99 -6.11 -21.28 -2.49
C GLU A 99 -6.87 -22.49 -1.94
N ILE A 100 -7.42 -22.43 -0.72
CA ILE A 100 -8.33 -23.45 -0.18
C ILE A 100 -9.58 -23.56 -1.08
N VAL A 101 -10.21 -22.44 -1.41
CA VAL A 101 -11.39 -22.40 -2.30
C VAL A 101 -11.05 -22.94 -3.68
N GLY A 102 -9.92 -22.52 -4.26
CA GLY A 102 -9.44 -23.00 -5.56
C GLY A 102 -9.17 -24.50 -5.56
N PHE A 103 -8.55 -25.02 -4.50
CA PHE A 103 -8.29 -26.45 -4.33
C PHE A 103 -9.59 -27.27 -4.28
N VAL A 104 -10.55 -26.86 -3.46
CA VAL A 104 -11.84 -27.58 -3.30
C VAL A 104 -12.65 -27.56 -4.62
N ARG A 105 -12.65 -26.44 -5.35
CA ARG A 105 -13.25 -26.37 -6.70
C ARG A 105 -12.58 -27.35 -7.69
N GLY A 106 -11.26 -27.52 -7.56
CA GLY A 106 -10.46 -28.39 -8.45
C GLY A 106 -10.58 -29.88 -8.19
N LEU A 107 -11.21 -30.33 -7.10
CA LEU A 107 -11.38 -31.75 -6.79
C LEU A 107 -12.23 -32.46 -7.85
N ASN A 108 -11.88 -33.71 -8.16
CA ASN A 108 -12.56 -34.49 -9.19
C ASN A 108 -14.07 -34.61 -8.94
N GLU A 109 -14.48 -34.78 -7.69
CA GLU A 109 -15.85 -34.90 -7.25
C GLU A 109 -16.66 -33.59 -7.42
N ASN A 110 -16.01 -32.47 -7.59
CA ASN A 110 -16.60 -31.15 -7.74
C ASN A 110 -16.61 -30.63 -9.19
N LYS A 111 -16.06 -31.42 -10.13
CA LYS A 111 -16.04 -31.04 -11.54
C LYS A 111 -17.46 -30.90 -12.08
N GLY A 112 -17.74 -29.73 -12.67
CA GLY A 112 -19.05 -29.42 -13.26
C GLY A 112 -20.10 -28.90 -12.25
N LYS A 113 -19.81 -28.89 -10.96
CA LYS A 113 -20.65 -28.28 -9.94
C LYS A 113 -20.47 -26.78 -9.88
N SER A 114 -21.53 -26.06 -9.53
CA SER A 114 -21.48 -24.63 -9.21
C SER A 114 -20.99 -24.42 -7.77
N ASP A 115 -20.55 -23.20 -7.44
CA ASP A 115 -20.12 -22.82 -6.07
C ASP A 115 -21.21 -23.04 -5.00
N LYS A 116 -22.48 -23.06 -5.40
CA LYS A 116 -23.64 -23.37 -4.53
C LYS A 116 -23.74 -24.82 -4.13
N GLU A 117 -23.18 -25.70 -4.97
CA GLU A 117 -23.27 -27.16 -4.79
C GLU A 117 -22.01 -27.74 -4.16
N ILE A 118 -20.94 -26.95 -4.10
CA ILE A 118 -19.66 -27.34 -3.46
C ILE A 118 -19.66 -26.83 -2.03
N THR A 119 -19.42 -27.74 -1.08
CA THR A 119 -19.38 -27.41 0.35
C THR A 119 -18.01 -27.66 0.95
N LEU A 120 -17.62 -26.82 1.90
CA LEU A 120 -16.50 -27.04 2.78
C LEU A 120 -16.98 -26.86 4.23
N GLY A 121 -17.04 -27.95 4.96
CA GLY A 121 -17.72 -28.00 6.26
C GLY A 121 -19.22 -27.78 6.12
N TYR A 122 -19.72 -26.72 6.74
CA TYR A 122 -21.16 -26.36 6.74
C TYR A 122 -21.47 -25.15 5.84
N GLU A 123 -20.47 -24.61 5.12
CA GLU A 123 -20.66 -23.46 4.24
C GLU A 123 -20.44 -23.87 2.78
N THR A 124 -21.22 -23.30 1.86
CA THR A 124 -20.97 -23.44 0.43
C THR A 124 -19.78 -22.59 0.01
N VAL A 125 -19.13 -22.95 -1.09
CA VAL A 125 -18.04 -22.15 -1.66
C VAL A 125 -18.52 -20.74 -2.01
N GLU A 126 -19.78 -20.59 -2.48
CA GLU A 126 -20.36 -19.26 -2.74
C GLU A 126 -20.43 -18.40 -1.46
N GLU A 127 -20.86 -19.00 -0.34
CA GLU A 127 -20.92 -18.30 0.94
C GLU A 127 -19.51 -17.88 1.42
N ILE A 128 -18.53 -18.80 1.34
CA ILE A 128 -17.14 -18.53 1.72
C ILE A 128 -16.55 -17.37 0.89
N VAL A 129 -16.71 -17.44 -0.44
CA VAL A 129 -16.25 -16.38 -1.35
C VAL A 129 -16.93 -15.06 -1.04
N SER A 130 -18.23 -15.08 -0.85
CA SER A 130 -19.04 -13.90 -0.53
C SER A 130 -18.70 -13.26 0.81
N LYS A 131 -18.23 -14.06 1.77
CA LYS A 131 -17.89 -13.62 3.13
C LYS A 131 -16.47 -13.06 3.26
N TYR A 132 -15.50 -13.55 2.46
CA TYR A 132 -14.09 -13.27 2.69
C TYR A 132 -13.34 -12.74 1.46
N ILE A 133 -13.82 -13.01 0.24
CA ILE A 133 -13.05 -12.71 -0.98
C ILE A 133 -13.69 -11.58 -1.75
N CYS A 134 -14.92 -11.77 -2.25
CA CYS A 134 -15.57 -10.76 -3.06
C CYS A 134 -17.10 -10.84 -3.00
N ARG A 135 -17.73 -9.71 -3.31
CA ARG A 135 -19.19 -9.59 -3.47
C ARG A 135 -19.52 -9.21 -4.92
N LYS A 136 -20.57 -9.81 -5.45
CA LYS A 136 -21.08 -9.48 -6.79
C LYS A 136 -22.32 -8.61 -6.67
N ARG A 137 -22.33 -7.49 -7.40
CA ARG A 137 -23.45 -6.53 -7.38
C ARG A 137 -24.71 -7.16 -8.00
N PRO A 138 -25.83 -7.25 -7.25
CA PRO A 138 -27.11 -7.67 -7.82
C PRO A 138 -27.64 -6.67 -8.88
N PRO A 139 -28.52 -7.10 -9.83
CA PRO A 139 -29.02 -8.47 -10.01
C PRO A 139 -28.12 -9.36 -10.89
N ASN A 140 -27.25 -8.78 -11.71
CA ASN A 140 -26.54 -9.48 -12.81
C ASN A 140 -25.13 -9.93 -12.44
N GLY A 141 -24.58 -9.50 -11.30
CA GLY A 141 -23.24 -9.91 -10.87
C GLY A 141 -22.09 -9.42 -11.77
N VAL A 142 -22.31 -8.38 -12.60
CA VAL A 142 -21.31 -7.85 -13.53
C VAL A 142 -20.18 -7.16 -12.79
N VAL A 143 -20.50 -6.42 -11.73
CA VAL A 143 -19.49 -5.75 -10.89
C VAL A 143 -19.11 -6.68 -9.75
N THR A 144 -17.81 -6.95 -9.63
CA THR A 144 -17.21 -7.72 -8.54
C THR A 144 -16.39 -6.81 -7.67
N THR A 145 -16.76 -6.67 -6.39
CA THR A 145 -16.02 -5.89 -5.39
C THR A 145 -15.29 -6.84 -4.45
N TYR A 146 -13.97 -6.73 -4.38
CA TYR A 146 -13.14 -7.52 -3.48
C TYR A 146 -13.18 -6.94 -2.07
N LEU A 147 -13.31 -7.80 -1.06
CA LEU A 147 -13.38 -7.39 0.35
C LEU A 147 -12.01 -7.04 0.93
N PHE A 148 -10.94 -7.41 0.23
CA PHE A 148 -9.56 -7.09 0.55
C PHE A 148 -8.81 -6.72 -0.72
N GLY A 149 -8.00 -5.67 -0.66
CA GLY A 149 -7.19 -5.24 -1.79
C GLY A 149 -6.14 -4.20 -1.40
N TYR A 150 -5.46 -3.73 -2.43
CA TYR A 150 -4.54 -2.61 -2.35
C TYR A 150 -5.18 -1.42 -3.06
N GLU A 151 -4.88 -0.21 -2.62
CA GLU A 151 -5.25 0.99 -3.41
C GLU A 151 -4.62 0.94 -4.81
N VAL A 152 -5.30 1.57 -5.77
CA VAL A 152 -4.97 1.47 -7.20
C VAL A 152 -3.52 1.85 -7.51
N ASP A 153 -2.99 2.82 -6.80
CA ASP A 153 -1.61 3.29 -6.98
C ASP A 153 -0.56 2.36 -6.31
N ASN A 154 -0.99 1.37 -5.53
CA ASN A 154 -0.07 0.40 -4.98
C ASN A 154 0.35 -0.63 -6.05
N PRO A 155 1.67 -0.92 -6.21
CA PRO A 155 2.16 -1.86 -7.22
C PRO A 155 1.57 -3.26 -7.16
N SER A 156 1.01 -3.65 -6.00
CA SER A 156 0.44 -4.98 -5.78
C SER A 156 -1.05 -5.08 -6.16
N ALA A 157 -1.74 -3.96 -6.42
CA ALA A 157 -3.18 -3.93 -6.64
C ALA A 157 -3.61 -4.82 -7.83
N GLU A 158 -3.06 -4.56 -9.02
CA GLU A 158 -3.35 -5.35 -10.22
C GLU A 158 -2.96 -6.81 -10.06
N TYR A 159 -1.81 -7.07 -9.44
CA TYR A 159 -1.33 -8.44 -9.26
C TYR A 159 -2.25 -9.24 -8.34
N MET A 160 -2.71 -8.62 -7.25
CA MET A 160 -3.67 -9.25 -6.33
C MET A 160 -4.96 -9.62 -7.05
N LYS A 161 -5.51 -8.69 -7.84
CA LYS A 161 -6.75 -8.88 -8.57
C LYS A 161 -6.64 -9.95 -9.67
N TYR A 162 -5.64 -9.84 -10.53
CA TYR A 162 -5.56 -10.63 -11.75
C TYR A 162 -4.74 -11.93 -11.62
N LYS A 163 -3.86 -12.04 -10.64
CA LYS A 163 -2.96 -13.20 -10.47
C LYS A 163 -3.17 -13.97 -9.17
N VAL A 164 -3.70 -13.32 -8.13
CA VAL A 164 -4.04 -14.02 -6.89
C VAL A 164 -5.51 -14.46 -6.92
N PHE A 165 -6.42 -13.54 -7.23
CA PHE A 165 -7.85 -13.87 -7.34
C PHE A 165 -8.27 -14.43 -8.70
N ASP A 166 -7.34 -14.55 -9.64
CA ASP A 166 -7.54 -15.11 -10.97
C ASP A 166 -8.68 -14.42 -11.77
N GLU A 167 -8.88 -13.09 -11.55
CA GLU A 167 -9.83 -12.34 -12.36
C GLU A 167 -9.34 -12.27 -13.82
N PRO A 168 -10.22 -12.51 -14.80
CA PRO A 168 -9.83 -12.47 -16.21
C PRO A 168 -9.23 -11.13 -16.62
N TYR A 169 -8.04 -11.16 -17.21
CA TYR A 169 -7.33 -9.98 -17.69
C TYR A 169 -6.47 -10.32 -18.91
N SER A 170 -6.59 -9.54 -19.97
CA SER A 170 -5.84 -9.74 -21.22
C SER A 170 -4.52 -8.97 -21.30
N GLY A 171 -4.25 -8.09 -20.33
CA GLY A 171 -3.02 -7.28 -20.29
C GLY A 171 -1.84 -7.96 -19.58
N ALA A 172 -0.67 -7.34 -19.69
CA ALA A 172 0.50 -7.72 -18.90
C ALA A 172 0.45 -7.05 -17.53
N VAL A 173 0.66 -7.82 -16.48
CA VAL A 173 0.80 -7.30 -15.10
C VAL A 173 2.29 -7.19 -14.78
N ASN A 174 2.73 -6.01 -14.37
CA ASN A 174 4.13 -5.75 -14.05
C ASN A 174 4.57 -6.57 -12.83
N GLU A 175 5.70 -7.28 -12.98
CA GLU A 175 6.32 -8.00 -11.87
C GLU A 175 7.28 -7.09 -11.11
N THR A 176 7.05 -6.95 -9.81
CA THR A 176 7.92 -6.27 -8.86
C THR A 176 8.44 -7.28 -7.85
N TYR A 177 9.36 -6.88 -6.99
CA TYR A 177 9.80 -7.70 -5.85
C TYR A 177 8.60 -8.18 -5.00
N TYR A 178 7.66 -7.30 -4.71
CA TYR A 178 6.47 -7.63 -3.90
C TYR A 178 5.49 -8.55 -4.62
N THR A 179 5.31 -8.41 -5.92
CA THR A 179 4.44 -9.30 -6.69
C THR A 179 5.03 -10.69 -6.85
N LYS A 180 6.38 -10.81 -6.90
CA LYS A 180 7.06 -12.11 -6.83
C LYS A 180 6.79 -12.82 -5.51
N ASN A 181 6.77 -12.08 -4.40
CA ASN A 181 6.42 -12.66 -3.10
C ASN A 181 4.96 -13.11 -3.02
N LEU A 182 4.01 -12.37 -3.62
CA LEU A 182 2.61 -12.80 -3.75
C LEU A 182 2.50 -14.11 -4.53
N LYS A 183 3.19 -14.22 -5.67
CA LYS A 183 3.25 -15.44 -6.47
C LYS A 183 3.83 -16.61 -5.70
N PHE A 184 4.91 -16.35 -4.98
CA PHE A 184 5.55 -17.38 -4.16
C PHE A 184 4.61 -17.88 -3.05
N ALA A 185 3.91 -16.98 -2.34
CA ALA A 185 2.96 -17.33 -1.30
C ALA A 185 1.77 -18.14 -1.86
N LYS A 186 1.21 -17.74 -3.02
CA LYS A 186 0.16 -18.48 -3.70
C LYS A 186 0.59 -19.92 -3.99
N ASN A 187 1.75 -20.09 -4.64
CA ASN A 187 2.27 -21.42 -4.99
C ASN A 187 2.59 -22.25 -3.75
N PHE A 188 3.18 -21.64 -2.72
CA PHE A 188 3.49 -22.30 -1.45
C PHE A 188 2.23 -22.89 -0.81
N PHE A 189 1.16 -22.12 -0.71
CA PHE A 189 -0.10 -22.60 -0.10
C PHE A 189 -0.79 -23.63 -0.98
N ALA A 190 -0.85 -23.45 -2.29
CA ALA A 190 -1.41 -24.43 -3.22
C ALA A 190 -0.72 -25.80 -3.09
N GLU A 191 0.62 -25.80 -2.97
CA GLU A 191 1.40 -27.04 -2.79
C GLU A 191 1.15 -27.68 -1.43
N ASN A 192 1.18 -26.90 -0.35
CA ASN A 192 1.00 -27.43 1.00
C ASN A 192 -0.44 -27.91 1.28
N ILE A 193 -1.46 -27.28 0.73
CA ILE A 193 -2.85 -27.76 0.81
C ILE A 193 -2.96 -29.13 0.11
N ARG A 194 -2.37 -29.27 -1.08
CA ARG A 194 -2.37 -30.55 -1.79
C ARG A 194 -1.65 -31.65 -1.01
N LYS A 195 -0.48 -31.38 -0.45
CA LYS A 195 0.26 -32.31 0.41
C LYS A 195 -0.58 -32.73 1.63
N LEU A 196 -1.20 -31.76 2.33
CA LEU A 196 -2.05 -32.03 3.47
C LEU A 196 -3.22 -32.96 3.10
N TYR A 197 -3.84 -32.74 1.95
CA TYR A 197 -4.93 -33.56 1.44
C TYR A 197 -4.46 -34.99 1.11
N GLU A 198 -3.36 -35.14 0.37
CA GLU A 198 -2.79 -36.42 -0.06
C GLU A 198 -2.30 -37.26 1.14
N GLU A 199 -1.58 -36.66 2.08
CA GLU A 199 -1.04 -37.31 3.28
C GLU A 199 -2.16 -37.77 4.24
N SER A 200 -3.30 -37.09 4.23
CA SER A 200 -4.45 -37.46 5.06
C SER A 200 -5.32 -38.58 4.44
N GLY A 201 -5.03 -39.04 3.24
CA GLY A 201 -5.72 -40.13 2.58
C GLY A 201 -7.24 -39.92 2.49
N GLU A 202 -8.01 -40.90 2.98
CA GLU A 202 -9.49 -40.80 2.99
C GLU A 202 -10.03 -39.62 3.82
N GLY A 203 -9.24 -39.12 4.78
CA GLY A 203 -9.56 -37.94 5.58
C GLY A 203 -9.14 -36.59 4.96
N GLY A 204 -8.64 -36.58 3.71
CA GLY A 204 -8.06 -35.39 3.09
C GLY A 204 -9.00 -34.18 3.05
N LEU A 205 -10.27 -34.37 2.69
CA LEU A 205 -11.25 -33.27 2.67
C LEU A 205 -11.52 -32.72 4.09
N GLU A 206 -11.58 -33.59 5.09
CA GLU A 206 -11.78 -33.15 6.49
C GLU A 206 -10.52 -32.44 7.04
N ALA A 207 -9.32 -32.81 6.59
CA ALA A 207 -8.10 -32.09 6.93
C ALA A 207 -8.12 -30.65 6.36
N VAL A 208 -8.53 -30.48 5.10
CA VAL A 208 -8.72 -29.16 4.48
C VAL A 208 -9.84 -28.36 5.17
N ASN A 209 -10.94 -29.00 5.52
CA ASN A 209 -12.02 -28.38 6.30
C ASN A 209 -11.54 -27.92 7.68
N THR A 210 -10.74 -28.73 8.35
CA THR A 210 -10.14 -28.37 9.63
C THR A 210 -9.18 -27.19 9.50
N LEU A 211 -8.37 -27.16 8.44
CA LEU A 211 -7.49 -26.02 8.11
C LEU A 211 -8.30 -24.73 7.92
N TYR A 212 -9.40 -24.81 7.15
CA TYR A 212 -10.32 -23.69 6.95
C TYR A 212 -10.92 -23.17 8.26
N LYS A 213 -11.41 -24.06 9.12
CA LYS A 213 -11.97 -23.70 10.43
C LYS A 213 -10.92 -23.05 11.34
N LYS A 214 -9.70 -23.59 11.38
CA LYS A 214 -8.60 -23.02 12.17
C LYS A 214 -8.27 -21.60 11.66
N LEU A 215 -8.12 -21.41 10.36
CA LEU A 215 -7.84 -20.13 9.72
C LEU A 215 -8.90 -19.08 10.07
N THR A 216 -10.17 -19.42 9.94
CA THR A 216 -11.27 -18.44 10.03
C THR A 216 -11.78 -18.20 11.44
N GLN A 217 -11.63 -19.18 12.35
CA GLN A 217 -12.28 -19.16 13.67
C GLN A 217 -11.31 -19.23 14.84
N ARG A 218 -10.06 -19.68 14.66
CA ARG A 218 -9.11 -19.93 15.74
C ARG A 218 -7.94 -18.97 15.79
N LEU A 219 -7.66 -18.27 14.71
CA LEU A 219 -6.66 -17.21 14.68
C LEU A 219 -7.30 -15.90 15.16
N MET A 220 -6.77 -15.37 16.26
CA MET A 220 -7.35 -14.24 16.97
C MET A 220 -6.49 -13.00 16.81
N PHE A 221 -7.12 -11.91 16.43
CA PHE A 221 -6.51 -10.58 16.32
C PHE A 221 -6.94 -9.68 17.46
N ASN A 222 -6.02 -8.88 17.93
CA ASN A 222 -6.36 -7.72 18.76
C ASN A 222 -6.68 -6.56 17.83
N LEU A 223 -7.96 -6.21 17.68
CA LEU A 223 -8.39 -5.12 16.82
C LEU A 223 -8.22 -3.78 17.53
N HIS A 224 -7.57 -2.84 16.84
CA HIS A 224 -7.44 -1.46 17.25
C HIS A 224 -7.92 -0.55 16.12
N GLU A 225 -8.99 0.20 16.35
CA GLU A 225 -9.46 1.23 15.42
C GLU A 225 -8.82 2.57 15.81
N ILE A 226 -8.21 3.22 14.83
CA ILE A 226 -7.51 4.51 14.99
C ILE A 226 -8.53 5.61 14.73
N ASP A 227 -8.76 6.45 15.75
CA ASP A 227 -9.65 7.60 15.65
C ASP A 227 -9.05 8.69 14.74
N ASP A 228 -9.90 9.54 14.17
CA ASP A 228 -9.52 10.63 13.23
C ASP A 228 -8.57 11.68 13.83
N ASP A 229 -8.55 11.81 15.15
CA ASP A 229 -7.71 12.79 15.86
C ASP A 229 -6.22 12.38 15.91
N TYR A 230 -5.88 11.15 15.51
CA TYR A 230 -4.51 10.69 15.47
C TYR A 230 -3.90 10.79 14.08
N ASP A 231 -2.70 11.35 14.02
CA ASP A 231 -1.90 11.31 12.80
C ASP A 231 -1.53 9.86 12.47
N VAL A 232 -2.16 9.35 11.42
CA VAL A 232 -2.01 7.94 10.97
C VAL A 232 -0.57 7.63 10.62
N PHE A 233 0.20 8.59 10.12
CA PHE A 233 1.60 8.40 9.75
C PHE A 233 2.49 8.28 10.98
N VAL A 234 2.23 9.06 12.02
CA VAL A 234 2.92 8.94 13.31
C VAL A 234 2.57 7.61 13.98
N ALA A 235 1.30 7.21 13.93
CA ALA A 235 0.86 5.91 14.41
C ALA A 235 1.55 4.77 13.66
N PHE A 236 1.63 4.88 12.32
CA PHE A 236 2.30 3.90 11.47
C PHE A 236 3.81 3.79 11.77
N GLU A 237 4.54 4.90 11.87
CA GLU A 237 5.97 4.90 12.20
C GLU A 237 6.25 4.25 13.57
N THR A 238 5.37 4.49 14.57
CA THR A 238 5.53 3.94 15.92
C THR A 238 5.11 2.47 16.04
N MET A 239 4.10 2.04 15.31
CA MET A 239 3.58 0.66 15.36
C MET A 239 4.44 -0.33 14.57
N ASN A 240 5.05 0.07 13.45
CA ASN A 240 5.87 -0.80 12.60
C ASN A 240 7.17 -1.33 13.26
N ASN A 241 7.50 -0.91 14.46
CA ASN A 241 8.66 -1.43 15.19
C ASN A 241 8.47 -2.86 15.74
N ARG A 242 7.28 -3.48 15.58
CA ARG A 242 6.94 -4.80 16.16
C ARG A 242 6.97 -5.97 15.17
N GLY A 243 7.16 -5.72 13.86
CA GLY A 243 7.18 -6.76 12.80
C GLY A 243 8.45 -6.74 11.96
N LYS A 244 8.35 -7.17 10.69
CA LYS A 244 9.43 -6.96 9.73
C LYS A 244 9.61 -5.46 9.53
N LYS A 245 10.75 -4.92 9.95
CA LYS A 245 11.06 -3.48 9.86
C LYS A 245 10.92 -3.00 8.42
N LEU A 246 10.44 -1.77 8.27
CA LEU A 246 10.47 -1.07 6.98
C LEU A 246 11.92 -0.91 6.53
N THR A 247 12.16 -1.01 5.22
CA THR A 247 13.42 -0.56 4.64
C THR A 247 13.50 0.97 4.71
N ASN A 248 14.70 1.52 4.65
CA ASN A 248 14.86 2.98 4.66
C ASN A 248 14.18 3.64 3.44
N LEU A 249 14.12 2.93 2.31
CA LEU A 249 13.41 3.39 1.12
C LEU A 249 11.88 3.47 1.35
N GLU A 250 11.31 2.48 2.03
CA GLU A 250 9.89 2.46 2.42
C GLU A 250 9.59 3.57 3.44
N LEU A 251 10.47 3.74 4.43
CA LEU A 251 10.32 4.78 5.45
C LEU A 251 10.34 6.18 4.83
N LEU A 252 11.24 6.41 3.87
CA LEU A 252 11.30 7.68 3.15
C LEU A 252 10.04 7.93 2.32
N LYS A 253 9.52 6.91 1.61
CA LYS A 253 8.26 7.01 0.87
C LYS A 253 7.14 7.55 1.76
N ASN A 254 6.94 6.88 2.88
CA ASN A 254 5.88 7.23 3.81
C ASN A 254 6.04 8.66 4.34
N ARG A 255 7.27 9.05 4.66
CA ARG A 255 7.57 10.40 5.09
C ARG A 255 7.23 11.44 4.02
N LEU A 256 7.61 11.22 2.76
CA LEU A 256 7.32 12.15 1.67
C LEU A 256 5.81 12.27 1.41
N ILE A 257 5.06 11.15 1.41
CA ILE A 257 3.60 11.17 1.26
C ILE A 257 2.96 11.93 2.43
N TYR A 258 3.39 11.66 3.67
CA TYR A 258 2.90 12.41 4.84
C TYR A 258 3.11 13.92 4.70
N LEU A 259 4.29 14.34 4.28
CA LEU A 259 4.60 15.76 4.12
C LEU A 259 3.65 16.46 3.13
N THR A 260 3.16 15.77 2.10
CA THR A 260 2.19 16.37 1.18
C THR A 260 0.87 16.75 1.87
N THR A 261 0.54 16.12 2.99
CA THR A 261 -0.70 16.41 3.73
C THR A 261 -0.61 17.63 4.64
N LEU A 262 0.61 18.11 4.90
CA LEU A 262 0.86 19.19 5.87
C LEU A 262 0.87 20.60 5.27
N TYR A 263 0.92 20.70 3.94
CA TYR A 263 0.85 22.01 3.27
C TYR A 263 -0.57 22.56 3.30
N ASP A 264 -0.69 23.88 3.52
CA ASP A 264 -1.96 24.58 3.43
C ASP A 264 -2.54 24.53 2.01
N ASP A 265 -3.86 24.39 1.90
CA ASP A 265 -4.56 24.30 0.61
C ASP A 265 -4.46 25.60 -0.20
N GLU A 266 -4.22 26.73 0.44
CA GLU A 266 -3.98 28.04 -0.20
C GLU A 266 -2.64 28.09 -0.92
N VAL A 267 -1.63 27.36 -0.42
CA VAL A 267 -0.25 27.32 -0.97
C VAL A 267 -0.06 26.16 -1.91
N PHE A 268 -0.69 25.02 -1.63
CA PHE A 268 -0.55 23.78 -2.38
C PHE A 268 -1.90 23.05 -2.37
N ASP A 269 -2.67 23.20 -3.43
CA ASP A 269 -4.05 22.73 -3.47
C ASP A 269 -4.16 21.19 -3.49
N GLU A 270 -5.36 20.66 -3.23
CA GLU A 270 -5.57 19.21 -3.14
C GLU A 270 -5.29 18.47 -4.46
N LYS A 271 -5.43 19.15 -5.60
CA LYS A 271 -5.10 18.59 -6.91
C LYS A 271 -3.59 18.41 -7.06
N ASP A 272 -2.81 19.40 -6.65
CA ASP A 272 -1.35 19.37 -6.70
C ASP A 272 -0.78 18.40 -5.66
N LYS A 273 -1.38 18.33 -4.45
CA LYS A 273 -1.07 17.32 -3.44
C LYS A 273 -1.28 15.91 -3.99
N SER A 274 -2.41 15.67 -4.65
CA SER A 274 -2.74 14.39 -5.27
C SER A 274 -1.77 14.06 -6.41
N ALA A 275 -1.42 15.03 -7.26
CA ALA A 275 -0.46 14.85 -8.34
C ALA A 275 0.94 14.48 -7.81
N LEU A 276 1.41 15.16 -6.75
CA LEU A 276 2.69 14.85 -6.12
C LEU A 276 2.70 13.47 -5.47
N ARG A 277 1.63 13.08 -4.76
CA ARG A 277 1.47 11.73 -4.20
C ARG A 277 1.53 10.66 -5.28
N LYS A 278 0.79 10.86 -6.36
CA LYS A 278 0.82 9.95 -7.51
C LYS A 278 2.24 9.84 -8.07
N LYS A 279 2.95 10.95 -8.23
CA LYS A 279 4.32 10.97 -8.71
C LYS A 279 5.28 10.21 -7.80
N ILE A 280 5.13 10.34 -6.47
CA ILE A 280 5.88 9.57 -5.48
C ILE A 280 5.60 8.08 -5.68
N ASN A 281 4.34 7.67 -5.76
CA ASN A 281 3.93 6.28 -5.92
C ASN A 281 4.47 5.67 -7.22
N ASP A 282 4.34 6.36 -8.34
CA ASP A 282 4.84 5.93 -9.65
C ASP A 282 6.37 5.78 -9.65
N THR A 283 7.06 6.68 -8.96
CA THR A 283 8.52 6.61 -8.81
C THR A 283 8.94 5.38 -8.00
N TRP A 284 8.30 5.12 -6.86
CA TRP A 284 8.60 3.93 -6.05
C TRP A 284 8.25 2.63 -6.77
N LYS A 285 7.13 2.61 -7.50
CA LYS A 285 6.75 1.50 -8.39
C LYS A 285 7.87 1.18 -9.38
N GLU A 286 8.40 2.21 -10.03
CA GLU A 286 9.50 2.08 -10.98
C GLU A 286 10.80 1.62 -10.31
N VAL A 287 11.18 2.22 -9.18
CA VAL A 287 12.37 1.83 -8.41
C VAL A 287 12.29 0.34 -8.03
N TYR A 288 11.18 -0.12 -7.47
CA TYR A 288 11.01 -1.53 -7.10
C TYR A 288 10.99 -2.47 -8.31
N TYR A 289 10.44 -2.01 -9.43
CA TYR A 289 10.51 -2.76 -10.67
C TYR A 289 11.97 -2.95 -11.11
N GLN A 290 12.75 -1.88 -11.15
CA GLN A 290 14.14 -1.93 -11.55
C GLN A 290 15.00 -2.77 -10.57
N LEU A 291 14.84 -2.59 -9.26
CA LEU A 291 15.52 -3.39 -8.22
C LEU A 291 15.21 -4.89 -8.35
N GLY A 292 13.98 -5.24 -8.78
CA GLY A 292 13.54 -6.62 -8.94
C GLY A 292 13.95 -7.27 -10.26
N ARG A 293 14.53 -6.55 -11.24
CA ARG A 293 14.88 -7.10 -12.56
C ARG A 293 16.00 -8.14 -12.50
N ASN A 294 16.98 -7.94 -11.63
CA ASN A 294 18.01 -8.95 -11.44
C ASN A 294 17.44 -10.13 -10.65
N LYS A 295 17.22 -11.25 -11.34
CA LYS A 295 16.60 -12.44 -10.74
C LYS A 295 17.56 -13.21 -9.82
N SER A 296 18.86 -13.09 -10.06
CA SER A 296 19.88 -13.84 -9.33
C SER A 296 20.26 -13.20 -8.02
N VAL A 297 20.42 -11.88 -8.02
CA VAL A 297 20.77 -11.09 -6.82
C VAL A 297 19.97 -9.79 -6.86
N PRO A 298 18.80 -9.73 -6.20
CA PRO A 298 18.06 -8.48 -6.08
C PRO A 298 18.92 -7.43 -5.40
N LEU A 299 18.94 -6.22 -5.94
CA LEU A 299 19.65 -5.10 -5.30
C LEU A 299 18.93 -4.69 -4.02
N SER A 300 19.73 -4.34 -3.00
CA SER A 300 19.20 -3.87 -1.72
C SER A 300 18.59 -2.47 -1.88
N ASP A 301 17.38 -2.29 -1.34
CA ASP A 301 16.70 -0.99 -1.25
C ASP A 301 17.58 0.06 -0.57
N ASP A 302 18.26 -0.34 0.51
CA ASP A 302 19.07 0.54 1.32
C ASP A 302 20.36 0.95 0.59
N ASP A 303 20.97 0.05 -0.15
CA ASP A 303 22.16 0.35 -0.96
C ASP A 303 21.82 1.30 -2.10
N PHE A 304 20.68 1.09 -2.75
CA PHE A 304 20.17 1.99 -3.78
C PHE A 304 19.93 3.39 -3.23
N LEU A 305 19.20 3.51 -2.12
CA LEU A 305 18.88 4.79 -1.51
C LEU A 305 20.15 5.54 -1.03
N ARG A 306 21.10 4.79 -0.46
CA ARG A 306 22.40 5.34 -0.03
C ARG A 306 23.21 5.86 -1.23
N ALA A 307 23.27 5.11 -2.33
CA ALA A 307 23.94 5.54 -3.54
C ALA A 307 23.31 6.80 -4.14
N HIS A 308 21.98 6.85 -4.22
CA HIS A 308 21.25 8.03 -4.66
C HIS A 308 21.52 9.24 -3.77
N TRP A 309 21.51 9.08 -2.44
CA TRP A 309 21.81 10.14 -1.50
C TRP A 309 23.21 10.76 -1.72
N ILE A 310 24.22 9.92 -1.94
CA ILE A 310 25.60 10.37 -2.24
C ILE A 310 25.62 11.22 -3.51
N ILE A 311 24.93 10.80 -4.56
CA ILE A 311 24.91 11.48 -5.86
C ILE A 311 24.13 12.79 -5.77
N TYR A 312 22.93 12.76 -5.23
CA TYR A 312 22.02 13.91 -5.21
C TYR A 312 22.54 15.06 -4.35
N PHE A 313 23.03 14.75 -3.14
CA PHE A 313 23.55 15.76 -2.22
C PHE A 313 25.06 15.98 -2.36
N ARG A 314 25.73 15.38 -3.35
CA ARG A 314 27.18 15.48 -3.59
C ARG A 314 27.98 15.24 -2.30
N TYR A 315 27.57 14.24 -1.54
CA TYR A 315 28.11 13.99 -0.21
C TYR A 315 29.50 13.35 -0.28
N SER A 316 30.48 13.91 0.43
CA SER A 316 31.81 13.31 0.57
C SER A 316 31.92 12.51 1.87
N ARG A 317 32.54 11.33 1.81
CA ARG A 317 32.66 10.33 2.91
C ARG A 317 33.22 10.80 4.26
N LYS A 318 33.51 12.08 4.44
CA LYS A 318 34.19 12.60 5.64
C LYS A 318 33.29 12.86 6.86
N ARG A 319 31.97 12.67 6.75
CA ARG A 319 31.03 12.85 7.86
C ARG A 319 30.10 11.64 7.93
N GLY A 320 30.16 10.91 9.04
CA GLY A 320 29.38 9.77 9.46
C GLY A 320 28.20 9.29 8.60
N ASP A 321 28.06 7.99 8.52
CA ASP A 321 27.26 7.26 7.53
C ASP A 321 25.73 7.20 7.77
N ASP A 322 25.16 8.10 8.56
CA ASP A 322 23.72 8.04 8.86
C ASP A 322 22.90 8.81 7.80
N TYR A 323 22.92 8.28 6.56
CA TYR A 323 22.23 8.88 5.42
C TYR A 323 20.71 8.95 5.62
N ILE A 324 20.11 7.96 6.30
CA ILE A 324 18.67 7.97 6.54
C ILE A 324 18.29 9.07 7.52
N LYS A 325 19.06 9.28 8.57
CA LYS A 325 18.85 10.36 9.52
C LYS A 325 18.96 11.73 8.87
N PHE A 326 19.91 11.88 7.94
CA PHE A 326 20.02 13.08 7.12
C PHE A 326 18.76 13.30 6.27
N LEU A 327 18.31 12.27 5.54
CA LEU A 327 17.11 12.36 4.69
C LEU A 327 15.85 12.70 5.48
N LEU A 328 15.64 12.03 6.61
CA LEU A 328 14.48 12.28 7.48
C LEU A 328 14.53 13.66 8.15
N SER A 329 15.73 14.21 8.39
CA SER A 329 15.89 15.58 8.89
C SER A 329 15.66 16.62 7.79
N LYS A 330 16.14 16.38 6.56
CA LYS A 330 15.89 17.27 5.41
C LYS A 330 14.40 17.27 5.05
N PHE A 331 13.79 16.10 4.95
CA PHE A 331 12.37 15.93 4.68
C PHE A 331 11.59 15.77 5.99
N SER A 332 11.43 16.86 6.72
CA SER A 332 10.74 16.87 8.02
C SER A 332 9.58 17.87 8.03
N SER A 333 8.55 17.59 8.85
CA SER A 333 7.44 18.51 9.10
C SER A 333 7.92 19.88 9.60
N LYS A 334 9.02 19.90 10.36
CA LYS A 334 9.64 21.14 10.83
C LYS A 334 10.00 22.07 9.66
N GLY A 335 10.50 21.54 8.54
CA GLY A 335 10.80 22.32 7.35
C GLY A 335 9.57 22.97 6.69
N ILE A 336 8.39 22.38 6.86
CA ILE A 336 7.13 22.94 6.34
C ILE A 336 6.62 24.04 7.26
N PHE A 337 6.64 23.82 8.58
CA PHE A 337 6.12 24.79 9.56
C PHE A 337 7.06 25.98 9.81
N GLU A 338 8.37 25.81 9.61
CA GLU A 338 9.32 26.92 9.66
C GLU A 338 9.23 27.73 8.36
N LYS A 339 8.96 29.02 8.49
CA LYS A 339 8.90 29.96 7.38
C LYS A 339 10.25 30.66 7.20
N ALA A 340 10.53 31.05 5.97
CA ALA A 340 11.68 31.88 5.61
C ALA A 340 11.22 33.01 4.71
N PRO A 341 11.75 34.24 4.90
CA PRO A 341 11.41 35.37 4.03
C PRO A 341 12.04 35.15 2.64
N VAL A 342 11.24 35.38 1.62
CA VAL A 342 11.66 35.35 0.20
C VAL A 342 11.20 36.66 -0.44
N LEU A 343 12.11 37.30 -1.16
CA LEU A 343 11.81 38.48 -1.98
C LEU A 343 11.16 38.01 -3.29
N VAL A 344 9.96 38.48 -3.56
CA VAL A 344 9.25 38.25 -4.81
C VAL A 344 9.14 39.54 -5.57
N GLU A 345 9.56 39.53 -6.83
CA GLU A 345 9.34 40.65 -7.74
C GLU A 345 7.87 40.64 -8.17
N THR A 346 7.12 41.66 -7.81
CA THR A 346 5.75 41.86 -8.28
C THR A 346 5.80 42.57 -9.61
N GLU A 347 5.19 41.97 -10.64
CA GLU A 347 4.93 42.69 -11.91
C GLU A 347 4.00 43.87 -11.59
N ALA A 348 4.47 45.08 -11.82
CA ALA A 348 3.65 46.30 -11.66
C ALA A 348 2.48 46.21 -12.66
N GLU A 349 1.25 46.14 -12.17
CA GLU A 349 0.07 46.35 -13.01
C GLU A 349 0.16 47.73 -13.63
N SER A 350 0.34 47.79 -14.94
CA SER A 350 0.27 49.06 -15.69
C SER A 350 -1.18 49.57 -15.66
N VAL A 351 -1.46 50.43 -14.75
CA VAL A 351 -2.73 51.21 -14.76
C VAL A 351 -2.66 52.18 -15.94
N ILE A 352 -3.26 51.81 -17.05
CA ILE A 352 -3.46 52.73 -18.17
C ILE A 352 -4.57 53.71 -17.72
N SER A 353 -4.16 54.88 -17.28
CA SER A 353 -5.09 56.01 -17.14
C SER A 353 -5.24 56.66 -18.53
N ASP A 354 -6.40 56.47 -19.11
CA ASP A 354 -6.88 57.26 -20.25
C ASP A 354 -7.07 58.72 -19.85
N ASP A 355 -6.03 59.54 -19.91
CA ASP A 355 -6.19 60.99 -20.06
C ASP A 355 -5.02 61.54 -20.88
N VAL A 356 -5.39 61.98 -22.08
CA VAL A 356 -4.52 62.59 -23.08
C VAL A 356 -4.31 64.06 -22.70
N THR A 357 -3.08 64.47 -22.44
CA THR A 357 -2.55 65.79 -22.94
C THR A 357 -1.04 65.87 -22.77
N ASP A 358 -0.41 66.15 -23.94
CA ASP A 358 0.87 66.84 -24.20
C ASP A 358 2.16 66.49 -23.45
N ALA A 359 3.07 65.93 -24.25
CA ALA A 359 4.53 66.17 -24.31
C ALA A 359 5.28 66.69 -23.09
N ASP A 360 6.07 65.83 -22.47
CA ASP A 360 7.51 66.09 -22.24
C ASP A 360 8.23 64.82 -21.77
N ASP A 361 9.50 64.66 -22.14
CA ASP A 361 10.35 63.52 -21.83
C ASP A 361 10.39 63.26 -20.31
N THR A 362 9.70 62.21 -19.84
CA THR A 362 9.90 61.66 -18.53
C THR A 362 10.36 60.22 -18.61
N GLU A 363 11.63 59.99 -18.28
CA GLU A 363 12.16 58.64 -17.99
C GLU A 363 11.26 57.96 -16.99
N VAL A 364 10.57 56.92 -17.45
CA VAL A 364 9.82 56.02 -16.58
C VAL A 364 10.80 55.14 -15.88
N THR A 365 11.21 55.50 -14.68
CA THR A 365 11.91 54.60 -13.77
C THR A 365 10.87 53.59 -13.29
N GLU A 366 10.91 52.41 -13.87
CA GLU A 366 10.22 51.22 -13.34
C GLU A 366 10.79 50.93 -11.93
N THR A 367 10.08 51.33 -10.90
CA THR A 367 10.35 50.92 -9.54
C THR A 367 9.75 49.50 -9.37
N GLU A 368 10.62 48.49 -9.47
CA GLU A 368 10.30 47.13 -9.03
C GLU A 368 9.99 47.17 -7.53
N GLU A 369 8.73 47.04 -7.17
CA GLU A 369 8.31 46.83 -5.77
C GLU A 369 8.61 45.38 -5.40
N GLN A 370 9.58 45.19 -4.50
CA GLN A 370 9.92 43.90 -3.95
C GLN A 370 9.07 43.64 -2.69
N GLU A 371 8.21 42.64 -2.74
CA GLU A 371 7.42 42.19 -1.60
C GLU A 371 8.14 41.02 -0.89
N ILE A 372 8.20 41.08 0.44
CA ILE A 372 8.74 39.98 1.27
C ILE A 372 7.59 39.08 1.66
N ILE A 373 7.56 37.86 1.10
CA ILE A 373 6.61 36.84 1.51
C ILE A 373 7.28 35.77 2.36
N GLU A 374 6.56 35.23 3.34
CA GLU A 374 7.03 34.12 4.15
C GLU A 374 6.62 32.79 3.52
N VAL A 375 7.60 31.99 3.11
CA VAL A 375 7.37 30.65 2.54
C VAL A 375 7.96 29.55 3.42
N SER A 376 7.37 28.35 3.35
CA SER A 376 7.92 27.18 4.05
C SER A 376 9.34 26.90 3.62
N LYS A 377 10.24 26.57 4.56
CA LYS A 377 11.63 26.21 4.26
C LYS A 377 11.77 24.98 3.38
N LEU A 378 10.86 24.03 3.51
CA LEU A 378 10.76 22.88 2.61
C LEU A 378 9.61 23.16 1.63
N GLN A 379 9.93 23.33 0.36
CA GLN A 379 8.95 23.57 -0.70
C GLN A 379 8.48 22.27 -1.33
N PRO A 380 7.21 22.16 -1.80
CA PRO A 380 6.72 21.00 -2.52
C PRO A 380 7.60 20.63 -3.72
N LYS A 381 8.14 21.63 -4.41
CA LYS A 381 9.04 21.45 -5.54
C LYS A 381 10.34 20.73 -5.17
N GLU A 382 10.90 20.97 -3.98
CA GLU A 382 12.11 20.26 -3.53
C GLU A 382 11.84 18.76 -3.35
N ILE A 383 10.64 18.40 -2.86
CA ILE A 383 10.20 17.00 -2.78
C ILE A 383 10.08 16.42 -4.17
N GLU A 384 9.45 17.15 -5.08
CA GLU A 384 9.27 16.73 -6.47
C GLU A 384 10.60 16.51 -7.20
N ASP A 385 11.52 17.43 -7.07
CA ASP A 385 12.86 17.35 -7.69
C ASP A 385 13.66 16.16 -7.15
N TYR A 386 13.58 15.89 -5.84
CA TYR A 386 14.19 14.72 -5.23
C TYR A 386 13.60 13.41 -5.78
N VAL A 387 12.27 13.33 -5.87
CA VAL A 387 11.55 12.17 -6.40
C VAL A 387 11.88 11.92 -7.88
N ASN A 388 11.95 12.99 -8.68
CA ASN A 388 12.37 12.90 -10.09
C ASN A 388 13.79 12.37 -10.24
N SER A 389 14.71 12.85 -9.40
CA SER A 389 16.09 12.37 -9.38
C SER A 389 16.20 10.90 -8.99
N LEU A 390 15.41 10.46 -7.99
CA LEU A 390 15.36 9.05 -7.56
C LEU A 390 14.93 8.15 -8.72
N LYS A 391 13.90 8.56 -9.48
CA LYS A 391 13.43 7.87 -10.68
C LYS A 391 14.52 7.81 -11.76
N ALA A 392 15.18 8.92 -12.05
CA ALA A 392 16.23 8.98 -13.07
C ALA A 392 17.41 8.05 -12.75
N VAL A 393 17.85 8.03 -11.48
CA VAL A 393 18.95 7.17 -11.03
C VAL A 393 18.58 5.69 -11.11
N SER A 394 17.32 5.33 -10.87
CA SER A 394 16.88 3.93 -11.00
C SER A 394 17.06 3.37 -12.41
N TYR A 395 16.90 4.18 -13.44
CA TYR A 395 17.14 3.78 -14.84
C TYR A 395 18.63 3.66 -15.19
N THR A 396 19.47 4.52 -14.66
CA THR A 396 20.89 4.62 -15.07
C THR A 396 21.77 3.65 -14.32
N HIS A 397 21.64 3.56 -13.01
CA HIS A 397 22.49 2.71 -12.15
C HIS A 397 22.19 1.21 -12.31
N LEU A 398 20.93 0.86 -12.57
CA LEU A 398 20.53 -0.53 -12.64
C LEU A 398 20.78 -1.14 -14.03
N ARG A 399 20.86 -0.32 -15.09
CA ARG A 399 21.31 -0.78 -16.42
C ARG A 399 22.80 -1.13 -16.49
N ALA A 400 23.63 -0.48 -15.69
CA ALA A 400 25.07 -0.77 -15.67
C ALA A 400 25.39 -2.19 -15.13
N HIS A 401 24.52 -2.76 -14.28
CA HIS A 401 24.64 -4.12 -13.76
C HIS A 401 24.04 -5.22 -14.66
N GLU A 402 23.41 -4.87 -15.79
CA GLU A 402 22.91 -5.84 -16.79
C GLU A 402 23.98 -6.23 -17.81
N THR A 403 25.09 -5.53 -17.85
CA THR A 403 26.17 -5.71 -18.87
C THR A 403 27.42 -6.41 -18.34
N GLU A 404 27.42 -6.86 -17.09
CA GLU A 404 28.40 -7.79 -16.50
C GLU A 404 27.71 -9.14 -16.18
#